data_b564ba6af6ea4303d9ff8a68724b1b0c
#
_entry.id   b564ba6af6ea4303d9ff8a68724b1b0c
#
_cell.length_a   1.000
_cell.length_b   1.000
_cell.length_c   1.000
_cell.angle_alpha   90.00
_cell.angle_beta   90.00
_cell.angle_gamma   90.00
#
_symmetry.space_group_name_H-M   'P 1'
#
loop_
_entity.id
_entity.type
_entity.pdbx_description
1 polymer ?
#
loop_
_entity_poly.entity_id
_entity_poly.type
_entity_poly.pdbx_seq_one_letter_code
_entity_poly.pdbx_strand_id
1 'polypeptide(L)'
;MTQTQSPVNLKTAPGHQVLAAAGKQALRPGGYTASEQLFAWANFQPGETVLELAASFGYSAIALAQRYGVKVGGGEKNPESVIRAQANIARVGLTDQVQIVEGDIFQLDTIAEQFDYVLAEAILTMQSKAGKAKILAGICDRLKPDGQFLSHELRVEGANASTVHRDLSATIRVNASPLPTDGWIAACQQAGLTVERSDTGPMTLLNNDRIAQEEGVSTLLTMCWNM
;
A
#
# COMPACT_ATOMS: atom_id res chain seq x y z
N MET A 1 28.58 3.79 -9.44
CA MET A 1 28.34 5.25 -9.35
C MET A 1 27.23 5.43 -8.36
N THR A 2 27.53 5.89 -7.15
CA THR A 2 26.58 6.19 -6.09
C THR A 2 25.78 7.42 -6.49
N GLN A 3 24.56 7.25 -6.97
CA GLN A 3 23.65 8.39 -7.13
C GLN A 3 23.36 8.93 -5.75
N THR A 4 23.88 10.11 -5.46
CA THR A 4 23.53 10.91 -4.29
C THR A 4 22.07 11.30 -4.44
N GLN A 5 21.20 10.66 -3.66
CA GLN A 5 19.80 11.04 -3.52
C GLN A 5 19.75 12.53 -3.16
N SER A 6 18.97 13.31 -3.90
CA SER A 6 18.70 14.70 -3.51
C SER A 6 18.05 14.67 -2.11
N PRO A 7 18.52 15.47 -1.15
CA PRO A 7 17.99 15.44 0.20
C PRO A 7 16.49 15.78 0.18
N VAL A 8 15.67 14.90 0.76
CA VAL A 8 14.22 15.13 0.91
C VAL A 8 14.02 16.41 1.71
N ASN A 9 13.32 17.38 1.15
CA ASN A 9 12.97 18.59 1.91
C ASN A 9 11.88 18.24 2.92
N LEU A 10 12.28 17.94 4.15
CA LEU A 10 11.39 17.49 5.23
C LEU A 10 10.23 18.47 5.53
N LYS A 11 10.39 19.77 5.19
CA LYS A 11 9.36 20.80 5.43
C LYS A 11 8.22 20.75 4.42
N THR A 12 8.46 20.28 3.21
CA THR A 12 7.49 20.33 2.11
C THR A 12 7.13 18.96 1.55
N ALA A 13 7.93 17.94 1.80
CA ALA A 13 7.71 16.60 1.30
C ALA A 13 6.42 15.97 1.88
N PRO A 14 5.76 15.10 1.11
CA PRO A 14 4.68 14.24 1.60
C PRO A 14 5.08 13.43 2.83
N GLY A 15 4.15 13.23 3.77
CA GLY A 15 4.42 12.58 5.04
C GLY A 15 5.05 11.20 4.90
N HIS A 16 4.62 10.39 3.94
CA HIS A 16 5.21 9.07 3.68
C HIS A 16 6.68 9.15 3.25
N GLN A 17 7.08 10.18 2.48
CA GLN A 17 8.48 10.38 2.10
C GLN A 17 9.33 10.81 3.30
N VAL A 18 8.78 11.63 4.19
CA VAL A 18 9.45 12.02 5.45
C VAL A 18 9.69 10.78 6.32
N LEU A 19 8.68 9.93 6.48
CA LEU A 19 8.78 8.68 7.23
C LEU A 19 9.80 7.72 6.60
N ALA A 20 9.77 7.58 5.27
CA ALA A 20 10.72 6.75 4.54
C ALA A 20 12.17 7.25 4.69
N ALA A 21 12.39 8.57 4.66
CA ALA A 21 13.70 9.19 4.89
C ALA A 21 14.22 8.97 6.33
N ALA A 22 13.29 8.84 7.30
CA ALA A 22 13.62 8.47 8.68
C ALA A 22 13.86 6.96 8.87
N GLY A 23 13.82 6.16 7.78
CA GLY A 23 14.09 4.73 7.82
C GLY A 23 12.85 3.84 7.98
N LYS A 24 11.65 4.43 8.06
CA LYS A 24 10.42 3.65 8.19
C LYS A 24 10.11 2.88 6.91
N GLN A 25 9.83 1.58 7.04
CA GLN A 25 9.56 0.66 5.93
C GLN A 25 8.06 0.42 5.73
N ALA A 26 7.33 0.18 6.81
CA ALA A 26 5.88 0.02 6.78
C ALA A 26 5.18 1.39 6.79
N LEU A 27 4.89 1.95 5.63
CA LEU A 27 4.30 3.29 5.48
C LEU A 27 2.76 3.29 5.50
N ARG A 28 2.14 2.24 5.97
CA ARG A 28 0.69 2.04 6.02
C ARG A 28 0.11 2.15 7.43
N PRO A 29 -1.13 2.62 7.59
CA PRO A 29 -1.72 2.98 8.89
C PRO A 29 -1.70 1.86 9.94
N GLY A 30 -2.03 0.62 9.55
CA GLY A 30 -2.04 -0.55 10.41
C GLY A 30 -0.72 -1.32 10.47
N GLY A 31 0.35 -0.91 9.73
CA GLY A 31 1.65 -1.54 9.65
C GLY A 31 1.62 -2.99 9.17
N TYR A 32 2.62 -3.74 9.56
CA TYR A 32 2.71 -5.16 9.21
C TYR A 32 1.54 -5.98 9.76
N THR A 33 1.01 -5.66 10.94
CA THR A 33 -0.12 -6.39 11.53
C THR A 33 -1.35 -6.40 10.62
N ALA A 34 -1.70 -5.28 10.01
CA ALA A 34 -2.82 -5.22 9.09
C ALA A 34 -2.56 -5.99 7.79
N SER A 35 -1.33 -5.92 7.26
CA SER A 35 -0.95 -6.73 6.09
C SER A 35 -0.99 -8.22 6.39
N GLU A 36 -0.49 -8.66 7.55
CA GLU A 36 -0.55 -10.06 7.99
C GLU A 36 -2.00 -10.58 8.07
N GLN A 37 -2.92 -9.73 8.53
CA GLN A 37 -4.33 -10.09 8.57
C GLN A 37 -4.91 -10.28 7.17
N LEU A 38 -4.60 -9.38 6.23
CA LEU A 38 -5.00 -9.54 4.83
C LEU A 38 -4.43 -10.82 4.23
N PHE A 39 -3.15 -11.10 4.49
CA PHE A 39 -2.49 -12.31 3.98
C PHE A 39 -3.10 -13.59 4.56
N ALA A 40 -3.46 -13.59 5.84
CA ALA A 40 -4.15 -14.72 6.46
C ALA A 40 -5.57 -14.95 5.89
N TRP A 41 -6.24 -13.89 5.41
CA TRP A 41 -7.56 -14.03 4.79
C TRP A 41 -7.50 -14.62 3.38
N ALA A 42 -6.46 -14.32 2.63
CA ALA A 42 -6.32 -14.68 1.23
C ALA A 42 -6.14 -16.18 0.98
N ASN A 43 -5.53 -16.90 1.92
CA ASN A 43 -5.22 -18.34 1.77
C ASN A 43 -4.40 -18.65 0.50
N PHE A 44 -3.39 -17.85 0.21
CA PHE A 44 -2.51 -17.98 -0.96
C PHE A 44 -1.97 -19.37 -1.18
N GLN A 45 -1.94 -19.84 -2.43
CA GLN A 45 -1.32 -21.08 -2.83
C GLN A 45 -0.04 -20.83 -3.66
N PRO A 46 0.98 -21.70 -3.55
CA PRO A 46 2.17 -21.57 -4.36
C PRO A 46 1.87 -21.54 -5.86
N GLY A 47 2.49 -20.60 -6.57
CA GLY A 47 2.32 -20.41 -8.00
C GLY A 47 1.19 -19.46 -8.41
N GLU A 48 0.29 -19.10 -7.51
CA GLU A 48 -0.71 -18.05 -7.77
C GLU A 48 -0.05 -16.69 -8.02
N THR A 49 -0.79 -15.80 -8.66
CA THR A 49 -0.33 -14.49 -9.12
C THR A 49 -0.98 -13.36 -8.33
N VAL A 50 -0.17 -12.39 -7.92
CA VAL A 50 -0.62 -11.18 -7.21
C VAL A 50 -0.22 -9.94 -7.98
N LEU A 51 -1.13 -8.99 -8.15
CA LEU A 51 -0.82 -7.63 -8.60
C LEU A 51 -0.82 -6.70 -7.39
N GLU A 52 0.34 -6.15 -7.03
CA GLU A 52 0.45 -5.14 -5.97
C GLU A 52 0.39 -3.72 -6.55
N LEU A 53 -0.56 -2.91 -6.09
CA LEU A 53 -0.71 -1.52 -6.50
C LEU A 53 0.05 -0.59 -5.56
N ALA A 54 0.81 0.35 -6.12
CA ALA A 54 1.68 1.28 -5.38
C ALA A 54 2.64 0.52 -4.44
N ALA A 55 3.40 -0.42 -5.02
CA ALA A 55 4.24 -1.37 -4.31
C ALA A 55 5.37 -0.75 -3.47
N SER A 56 5.58 0.57 -3.57
CA SER A 56 6.60 1.32 -2.82
C SER A 56 7.98 0.64 -2.95
N PHE A 57 8.55 0.17 -1.87
CA PHE A 57 9.87 -0.48 -1.83
C PHE A 57 9.82 -2.02 -1.95
N GLY A 58 8.66 -2.59 -2.30
CA GLY A 58 8.47 -4.01 -2.58
C GLY A 58 8.41 -4.91 -1.34
N TYR A 59 8.18 -4.38 -0.14
CA TYR A 59 8.22 -5.19 1.08
C TYR A 59 7.07 -6.21 1.16
N SER A 60 5.84 -5.84 0.77
CA SER A 60 4.71 -6.79 0.73
C SER A 60 4.92 -7.83 -0.35
N ALA A 61 5.36 -7.42 -1.55
CA ALA A 61 5.68 -8.35 -2.64
C ALA A 61 6.71 -9.41 -2.22
N ILE A 62 7.81 -8.97 -1.58
CA ILE A 62 8.84 -9.86 -1.05
C ILE A 62 8.28 -10.83 -0.01
N ALA A 63 7.50 -10.31 0.95
CA ALA A 63 6.91 -11.13 2.00
C ALA A 63 5.95 -12.19 1.44
N LEU A 64 5.12 -11.82 0.47
CA LEU A 64 4.19 -12.72 -0.21
C LEU A 64 4.93 -13.84 -0.97
N ALA A 65 5.93 -13.48 -1.78
CA ALA A 65 6.71 -14.48 -2.52
C ALA A 65 7.47 -15.44 -1.59
N GLN A 66 8.12 -14.93 -0.55
CA GLN A 66 8.89 -15.73 0.39
C GLN A 66 8.05 -16.73 1.19
N ARG A 67 6.88 -16.29 1.64
CA ARG A 67 6.05 -17.10 2.55
C ARG A 67 5.12 -18.05 1.85
N TYR A 68 4.56 -17.61 0.73
CA TYR A 68 3.48 -18.34 0.06
C TYR A 68 3.89 -18.90 -1.31
N GLY A 69 5.08 -18.55 -1.82
CA GLY A 69 5.53 -19.00 -3.13
C GLY A 69 4.72 -18.45 -4.31
N VAL A 70 4.02 -17.34 -4.11
CA VAL A 70 3.25 -16.66 -5.17
C VAL A 70 4.18 -15.85 -6.07
N LYS A 71 3.73 -15.56 -7.29
CA LYS A 71 4.40 -14.63 -8.20
C LYS A 71 3.77 -13.25 -8.06
N VAL A 72 4.58 -12.22 -7.85
CA VAL A 72 4.08 -10.86 -7.63
C VAL A 72 4.54 -9.93 -8.74
N GLY A 73 3.58 -9.36 -9.48
CA GLY A 73 3.77 -8.19 -10.32
C GLY A 73 3.33 -6.95 -9.56
N GLY A 74 4.07 -5.84 -9.63
CA GLY A 74 3.65 -4.62 -8.95
C GLY A 74 3.97 -3.37 -9.76
N GLY A 75 3.07 -2.37 -9.65
CA GLY A 75 3.23 -1.05 -10.21
C GLY A 75 3.57 -0.02 -9.13
N GLU A 76 4.59 0.81 -9.37
CA GLU A 76 4.95 1.92 -8.51
C GLU A 76 5.21 3.16 -9.39
N LYS A 77 4.61 4.30 -8.99
CA LYS A 77 4.69 5.52 -9.81
C LYS A 77 6.02 6.26 -9.67
N ASN A 78 6.67 6.14 -8.51
CA ASN A 78 7.94 6.83 -8.25
C ASN A 78 9.12 6.00 -8.75
N PRO A 79 9.90 6.47 -9.77
CA PRO A 79 11.03 5.72 -10.31
C PRO A 79 12.11 5.38 -9.27
N GLU A 80 12.35 6.27 -8.29
CA GLU A 80 13.33 6.00 -7.23
C GLU A 80 12.86 4.86 -6.31
N SER A 81 11.55 4.79 -6.03
CA SER A 81 10.95 3.69 -5.28
C SER A 81 11.06 2.37 -6.05
N VAL A 82 10.85 2.38 -7.38
CA VAL A 82 11.04 1.22 -8.25
C VAL A 82 12.47 0.70 -8.17
N ILE A 83 13.46 1.57 -8.34
CA ILE A 83 14.89 1.20 -8.24
C ILE A 83 15.18 0.57 -6.87
N ARG A 84 14.67 1.16 -5.80
CA ARG A 84 14.85 0.64 -4.45
C ARG A 84 14.16 -0.70 -4.24
N ALA A 85 12.94 -0.88 -4.76
CA ALA A 85 12.21 -2.15 -4.71
C ALA A 85 13.00 -3.25 -5.45
N GLN A 86 13.47 -2.99 -6.66
CA GLN A 86 14.27 -3.93 -7.44
C GLN A 86 15.57 -4.32 -6.72
N ALA A 87 16.25 -3.37 -6.09
CA ALA A 87 17.43 -3.66 -5.28
C ALA A 87 17.11 -4.53 -4.06
N ASN A 88 15.98 -4.28 -3.38
CA ASN A 88 15.52 -5.10 -2.26
C ASN A 88 15.20 -6.54 -2.70
N ILE A 89 14.50 -6.69 -3.86
CA ILE A 89 14.15 -7.99 -4.44
C ILE A 89 15.40 -8.78 -4.82
N ALA A 90 16.35 -8.13 -5.50
CA ALA A 90 17.61 -8.77 -5.90
C ALA A 90 18.44 -9.23 -4.69
N ARG A 91 18.48 -8.41 -3.62
CA ARG A 91 19.21 -8.74 -2.39
C ARG A 91 18.71 -10.01 -1.71
N VAL A 92 17.45 -10.35 -1.87
CA VAL A 92 16.84 -11.57 -1.29
C VAL A 92 16.66 -12.70 -2.30
N GLY A 93 17.17 -12.53 -3.54
CA GLY A 93 17.18 -13.59 -4.58
C GLY A 93 15.80 -13.91 -5.16
N LEU A 94 14.87 -12.94 -5.23
CA LEU A 94 13.50 -13.17 -5.68
C LEU A 94 13.18 -12.58 -7.07
N THR A 95 14.19 -12.29 -7.88
CA THR A 95 14.02 -11.64 -9.20
C THR A 95 13.17 -12.45 -10.18
N ASP A 96 13.08 -13.76 -10.01
CA ASP A 96 12.26 -14.64 -10.86
C ASP A 96 10.79 -14.74 -10.39
N GLN A 97 10.49 -14.26 -9.18
CA GLN A 97 9.15 -14.35 -8.58
C GLN A 97 8.50 -12.99 -8.37
N VAL A 98 9.29 -11.92 -8.22
CA VAL A 98 8.80 -10.57 -7.92
C VAL A 98 9.32 -9.59 -8.94
N GLN A 99 8.41 -8.88 -9.61
CA GLN A 99 8.74 -7.84 -10.57
C GLN A 99 7.99 -6.55 -10.24
N ILE A 100 8.72 -5.50 -9.85
CA ILE A 100 8.16 -4.15 -9.66
C ILE A 100 8.62 -3.26 -10.79
N VAL A 101 7.66 -2.64 -11.47
CA VAL A 101 7.89 -1.74 -12.60
C VAL A 101 7.29 -0.36 -12.36
N GLU A 102 7.74 0.63 -13.14
CA GLU A 102 7.06 1.92 -13.16
C GLU A 102 5.64 1.75 -13.74
N GLY A 103 4.64 2.25 -13.01
CA GLY A 103 3.25 2.11 -13.41
C GLY A 103 2.32 3.09 -12.68
N ASP A 104 1.23 3.46 -13.34
CA ASP A 104 0.21 4.33 -12.78
C ASP A 104 -1.07 3.52 -12.49
N ILE A 105 -1.53 3.54 -11.24
CA ILE A 105 -2.77 2.87 -10.82
C ILE A 105 -4.02 3.34 -11.58
N PHE A 106 -3.94 4.45 -12.29
CA PHE A 106 -4.99 4.93 -13.19
C PHE A 106 -4.96 4.32 -14.60
N GLN A 107 -3.96 3.49 -14.89
CA GLN A 107 -3.72 2.86 -16.20
C GLN A 107 -3.68 1.34 -16.10
N LEU A 108 -4.52 0.74 -15.24
CA LEU A 108 -4.58 -0.72 -15.07
C LEU A 108 -5.05 -1.45 -16.35
N ASP A 109 -5.71 -0.75 -17.25
CA ASP A 109 -6.10 -1.23 -18.58
C ASP A 109 -4.92 -1.52 -19.51
N THR A 110 -3.73 -0.99 -19.21
CA THR A 110 -2.49 -1.30 -19.95
C THR A 110 -1.88 -2.66 -19.57
N ILE A 111 -2.30 -3.26 -18.45
CA ILE A 111 -1.90 -4.58 -18.01
C ILE A 111 -2.80 -5.60 -18.70
N ALA A 112 -2.22 -6.49 -19.52
CA ALA A 112 -3.02 -7.48 -20.26
C ALA A 112 -3.42 -8.68 -19.39
N GLU A 113 -2.62 -9.01 -18.39
CA GLU A 113 -2.79 -10.18 -17.54
C GLU A 113 -3.91 -9.99 -16.50
N GLN A 114 -4.48 -11.12 -16.07
CA GLN A 114 -5.36 -11.21 -14.91
C GLN A 114 -4.65 -11.99 -13.78
N PHE A 115 -5.02 -11.66 -12.55
CA PHE A 115 -4.35 -12.14 -11.35
C PHE A 115 -5.32 -12.87 -10.42
N ASP A 116 -4.80 -13.81 -9.64
CA ASP A 116 -5.58 -14.48 -8.59
C ASP A 116 -5.91 -13.50 -7.46
N TYR A 117 -4.98 -12.55 -7.21
CA TYR A 117 -5.17 -11.50 -6.21
C TYR A 117 -4.73 -10.14 -6.72
N VAL A 118 -5.41 -9.09 -6.26
CA VAL A 118 -4.93 -7.71 -6.33
C VAL A 118 -4.79 -7.18 -4.91
N LEU A 119 -3.63 -6.60 -4.58
CA LEU A 119 -3.34 -6.02 -3.27
C LEU A 119 -3.20 -4.49 -3.39
N ALA A 120 -3.92 -3.75 -2.54
CA ALA A 120 -3.78 -2.31 -2.42
C ALA A 120 -3.76 -1.90 -0.94
N GLU A 121 -2.66 -1.30 -0.49
CA GLU A 121 -2.49 -0.89 0.90
C GLU A 121 -2.28 0.62 1.00
N ALA A 122 -3.24 1.32 1.63
CA ALA A 122 -3.22 2.75 1.93
C ALA A 122 -3.10 3.67 0.69
N ILE A 123 -3.50 3.20 -0.50
CA ILE A 123 -3.41 3.98 -1.73
C ILE A 123 -4.76 4.54 -2.18
N LEU A 124 -5.86 3.81 -1.99
CA LEU A 124 -7.19 4.28 -2.37
C LEU A 124 -7.64 5.46 -1.50
N THR A 125 -7.28 5.47 -0.23
CA THR A 125 -7.52 6.62 0.67
C THR A 125 -7.02 7.94 0.10
N MET A 126 -5.91 7.91 -0.64
CA MET A 126 -5.28 9.10 -1.22
C MET A 126 -6.00 9.60 -2.49
N GLN A 127 -7.00 8.89 -2.97
CA GLN A 127 -7.68 9.19 -4.22
C GLN A 127 -8.99 9.94 -4.01
N SER A 128 -9.37 10.77 -4.99
CA SER A 128 -10.71 11.36 -5.05
C SER A 128 -11.79 10.28 -5.23
N LYS A 129 -13.06 10.63 -5.01
CA LYS A 129 -14.18 9.71 -5.22
C LYS A 129 -14.18 9.11 -6.65
N ALA A 130 -13.98 9.96 -7.66
CA ALA A 130 -13.90 9.50 -9.05
C ALA A 130 -12.67 8.64 -9.30
N GLY A 131 -11.52 8.98 -8.68
CA GLY A 131 -10.30 8.20 -8.75
C GLY A 131 -10.46 6.81 -8.15
N LYS A 132 -11.08 6.69 -6.97
CA LYS A 132 -11.42 5.41 -6.35
C LYS A 132 -12.27 4.53 -7.28
N ALA A 133 -13.33 5.11 -7.84
CA ALA A 133 -14.22 4.38 -8.75
C ALA A 133 -13.48 3.85 -9.99
N LYS A 134 -12.62 4.68 -10.61
CA LYS A 134 -11.81 4.25 -11.77
C LYS A 134 -10.85 3.13 -11.41
N ILE A 135 -10.12 3.26 -10.28
CA ILE A 135 -9.15 2.26 -9.86
C ILE A 135 -9.85 0.95 -9.48
N LEU A 136 -10.94 1.01 -8.73
CA LEU A 136 -11.68 -0.19 -8.34
C LEU A 136 -12.28 -0.93 -9.56
N ALA A 137 -12.77 -0.22 -10.57
CA ALA A 137 -13.20 -0.83 -11.82
C ALA A 137 -12.01 -1.52 -12.53
N GLY A 138 -10.87 -0.84 -12.63
CA GLY A 138 -9.66 -1.45 -13.20
C GLY A 138 -9.16 -2.66 -12.41
N ILE A 139 -9.28 -2.67 -11.08
CA ILE A 139 -8.99 -3.83 -10.23
C ILE A 139 -9.90 -5.00 -10.60
N CYS A 140 -11.21 -4.75 -10.71
CA CYS A 140 -12.19 -5.78 -11.09
C CYS A 140 -11.83 -6.43 -12.43
N ASP A 141 -11.40 -5.62 -13.42
CA ASP A 141 -10.98 -6.11 -14.74
C ASP A 141 -9.68 -6.91 -14.71
N ARG A 142 -8.82 -6.70 -13.71
CA ARG A 142 -7.54 -7.43 -13.54
C ARG A 142 -7.65 -8.67 -12.67
N LEU A 143 -8.76 -8.90 -12.03
CA LEU A 143 -9.00 -10.15 -11.31
C LEU A 143 -9.43 -11.26 -12.27
N LYS A 144 -8.91 -12.46 -12.06
CA LYS A 144 -9.45 -13.69 -12.65
C LYS A 144 -10.86 -13.96 -12.12
N PRO A 145 -11.66 -14.81 -12.78
CA PRO A 145 -12.85 -15.38 -12.15
C PRO A 145 -12.49 -15.95 -10.77
N ASP A 146 -13.27 -15.65 -9.75
CA ASP A 146 -13.04 -16.00 -8.33
C ASP A 146 -11.78 -15.39 -7.68
N GLY A 147 -11.08 -14.50 -8.39
CA GLY A 147 -9.95 -13.76 -7.85
C GLY A 147 -10.36 -12.79 -6.74
N GLN A 148 -9.45 -12.47 -5.82
CA GLN A 148 -9.73 -11.69 -4.63
C GLN A 148 -9.00 -10.33 -4.62
N PHE A 149 -9.71 -9.29 -4.20
CA PHE A 149 -9.15 -7.99 -3.91
C PHE A 149 -8.89 -7.84 -2.40
N LEU A 150 -7.65 -7.56 -2.05
CA LEU A 150 -7.21 -7.35 -0.67
C LEU A 150 -6.86 -5.88 -0.48
N SER A 151 -7.50 -5.23 0.47
CA SER A 151 -7.26 -3.80 0.71
C SER A 151 -7.18 -3.44 2.18
N HIS A 152 -6.23 -2.57 2.49
CA HIS A 152 -6.07 -1.96 3.81
C HIS A 152 -6.11 -0.44 3.64
N GLU A 153 -7.17 0.21 4.12
CA GLU A 153 -7.42 1.63 3.92
C GLU A 153 -7.80 2.33 5.22
N LEU A 154 -7.63 3.64 5.27
CA LEU A 154 -8.17 4.43 6.36
C LEU A 154 -9.69 4.53 6.26
N ARG A 155 -10.36 4.45 7.41
CA ARG A 155 -11.77 4.80 7.53
C ARG A 155 -11.97 6.06 8.37
N VAL A 156 -13.06 6.75 8.14
CA VAL A 156 -13.50 7.87 8.95
C VAL A 156 -14.78 7.49 9.71
N GLU A 157 -14.89 7.94 10.95
CA GLU A 157 -16.09 7.77 11.77
C GLU A 157 -16.71 9.12 12.13
N GLY A 158 -18.04 9.13 12.27
CA GLY A 158 -18.81 10.26 12.78
C GLY A 158 -19.10 11.36 11.77
N ALA A 159 -19.75 12.43 12.24
CA ALA A 159 -20.34 13.48 11.42
C ALA A 159 -19.32 14.49 10.84
N ASN A 160 -18.06 14.44 11.25
CA ASN A 160 -17.03 15.44 10.91
C ASN A 160 -16.08 15.00 9.76
N ALA A 161 -16.53 14.15 8.86
CA ALA A 161 -15.70 13.62 7.78
C ALA A 161 -14.95 14.69 6.99
N SER A 162 -15.59 15.81 6.62
CA SER A 162 -14.96 16.91 5.88
C SER A 162 -13.81 17.59 6.64
N THR A 163 -13.96 17.74 7.95
CA THR A 163 -12.90 18.27 8.82
C THR A 163 -11.74 17.29 8.90
N VAL A 164 -12.03 16.00 9.12
CA VAL A 164 -11.01 14.95 9.15
C VAL A 164 -10.25 14.88 7.83
N HIS A 165 -10.93 14.94 6.68
CA HIS A 165 -10.27 14.95 5.36
C HIS A 165 -9.30 16.12 5.21
N ARG A 166 -9.76 17.34 5.57
CA ARG A 166 -8.94 18.54 5.48
C ARG A 166 -7.72 18.45 6.38
N ASP A 167 -7.91 18.11 7.64
CA ASP A 167 -6.86 18.11 8.66
C ASP A 167 -5.86 16.97 8.41
N LEU A 168 -6.33 15.80 7.99
CA LEU A 168 -5.47 14.70 7.58
C LEU A 168 -4.64 15.08 6.36
N SER A 169 -5.27 15.60 5.30
CA SER A 169 -4.58 16.02 4.08
C SER A 169 -3.52 17.09 4.35
N ALA A 170 -3.82 18.06 5.21
CA ALA A 170 -2.86 19.08 5.62
C ALA A 170 -1.68 18.49 6.40
N THR A 171 -1.95 17.54 7.30
CA THR A 171 -0.94 16.91 8.15
C THR A 171 0.02 16.04 7.33
N ILE A 172 -0.51 15.18 6.46
CA ILE A 172 0.31 14.26 5.66
C ILE A 172 0.80 14.87 4.35
N ARG A 173 0.35 16.08 4.01
CA ARG A 173 0.68 16.84 2.78
C ARG A 173 0.40 16.06 1.50
N VAL A 174 -0.65 15.24 1.53
CA VAL A 174 -1.17 14.50 0.39
C VAL A 174 -2.69 14.53 0.49
N ASN A 175 -3.39 14.57 -0.65
CA ASN A 175 -4.84 14.43 -0.60
C ASN A 175 -5.22 13.12 0.09
N ALA A 176 -6.12 13.20 1.05
CA ALA A 176 -6.66 12.04 1.75
C ALA A 176 -8.17 12.18 1.90
N SER A 177 -8.87 11.16 1.46
CA SER A 177 -10.33 11.13 1.44
C SER A 177 -10.83 9.76 1.90
N PRO A 178 -10.58 9.40 3.20
CA PRO A 178 -11.07 8.16 3.76
C PRO A 178 -12.60 8.12 3.73
N LEU A 179 -13.15 6.94 3.51
CA LEU A 179 -14.59 6.71 3.53
C LEU A 179 -15.01 6.08 4.87
N PRO A 180 -16.27 6.21 5.29
CA PRO A 180 -16.82 5.35 6.34
C PRO A 180 -16.90 3.90 5.84
N THR A 181 -17.10 2.95 6.73
CA THR A 181 -17.10 1.51 6.37
C THR A 181 -18.13 1.18 5.29
N ASP A 182 -19.35 1.67 5.44
CA ASP A 182 -20.43 1.52 4.45
C ASP A 182 -20.09 2.19 3.10
N GLY A 183 -19.36 3.30 3.14
CA GLY A 183 -18.87 3.97 1.95
C GLY A 183 -17.80 3.15 1.18
N TRP A 184 -16.89 2.48 1.89
CA TRP A 184 -15.93 1.55 1.29
C TRP A 184 -16.62 0.34 0.68
N ILE A 185 -17.58 -0.26 1.42
CA ILE A 185 -18.40 -1.39 0.92
C ILE A 185 -19.16 -0.98 -0.36
N ALA A 186 -19.84 0.17 -0.33
CA ALA A 186 -20.57 0.67 -1.49
C ALA A 186 -19.65 0.94 -2.70
N ALA A 187 -18.45 1.48 -2.48
CA ALA A 187 -17.50 1.72 -3.56
C ALA A 187 -17.02 0.41 -4.23
N CYS A 188 -16.74 -0.62 -3.46
CA CYS A 188 -16.41 -1.95 -3.97
C CYS A 188 -17.57 -2.56 -4.76
N GLN A 189 -18.78 -2.51 -4.21
CA GLN A 189 -19.97 -3.05 -4.85
C GLN A 189 -20.31 -2.35 -6.18
N GLN A 190 -20.14 -1.02 -6.24
CA GLN A 190 -20.33 -0.24 -7.46
C GLN A 190 -19.34 -0.61 -8.57
N ALA A 191 -18.17 -1.12 -8.20
CA ALA A 191 -17.17 -1.63 -9.13
C ALA A 191 -17.36 -3.10 -9.51
N GLY A 192 -18.38 -3.78 -8.98
CA GLY A 192 -18.66 -5.20 -9.25
C GLY A 192 -18.02 -6.18 -8.28
N LEU A 193 -17.39 -5.69 -7.19
CA LEU A 193 -16.75 -6.53 -6.17
C LEU A 193 -17.74 -6.85 -5.04
N THR A 194 -17.74 -8.10 -4.57
CA THR A 194 -18.47 -8.49 -3.37
C THR A 194 -17.52 -8.43 -2.15
N VAL A 195 -17.94 -7.73 -1.10
CA VAL A 195 -17.14 -7.66 0.14
C VAL A 195 -17.47 -8.88 1.01
N GLU A 196 -16.52 -9.78 1.13
CA GLU A 196 -16.67 -11.01 1.93
C GLU A 196 -16.28 -10.82 3.39
N ARG A 197 -15.23 -10.03 3.65
CA ARG A 197 -14.70 -9.78 4.98
C ARG A 197 -14.34 -8.31 5.16
N SER A 198 -14.57 -7.80 6.36
CA SER A 198 -14.17 -6.46 6.75
C SER A 198 -13.86 -6.46 8.24
N ASP A 199 -12.73 -5.87 8.62
CA ASP A 199 -12.36 -5.64 10.01
C ASP A 199 -11.79 -4.24 10.17
N THR A 200 -11.71 -3.78 11.40
CA THR A 200 -11.25 -2.43 11.71
C THR A 200 -10.33 -2.44 12.92
N GLY A 201 -9.27 -1.67 12.81
CA GLY A 201 -8.29 -1.51 13.88
C GLY A 201 -7.85 -0.06 14.05
N PRO A 202 -7.10 0.24 15.10
CA PRO A 202 -6.59 1.58 15.33
C PRO A 202 -5.50 1.93 14.32
N MET A 203 -5.42 3.20 13.94
CA MET A 203 -4.30 3.75 13.21
C MET A 203 -3.09 3.86 14.14
N THR A 204 -2.07 3.05 13.92
CA THR A 204 -0.89 2.96 14.80
C THR A 204 0.41 3.35 14.09
N LEU A 205 0.34 4.08 12.98
CA LEU A 205 1.48 4.42 12.12
C LEU A 205 2.64 5.09 12.88
N LEU A 206 2.34 5.92 13.87
CA LEU A 206 3.30 6.65 14.69
C LEU A 206 3.36 6.14 16.13
N ASN A 207 2.85 4.96 16.43
CA ASN A 207 2.97 4.36 17.76
C ASN A 207 4.41 3.89 17.99
N ASN A 208 5.06 4.42 19.03
CA ASN A 208 6.47 4.18 19.32
C ASN A 208 6.79 2.71 19.60
N ASP A 209 5.93 2.01 20.37
CA ASP A 209 6.14 0.60 20.70
C ASP A 209 6.07 -0.25 19.43
N ARG A 210 5.14 0.06 18.56
CA ARG A 210 5.01 -0.63 17.28
C ARG A 210 6.20 -0.37 16.35
N ILE A 211 6.66 0.88 16.24
CA ILE A 211 7.84 1.21 15.43
C ILE A 211 9.06 0.45 15.96
N ALA A 212 9.25 0.40 17.27
CA ALA A 212 10.36 -0.34 17.88
C ALA A 212 10.27 -1.85 17.60
N GLN A 213 9.07 -2.43 17.62
CA GLN A 213 8.85 -3.85 17.35
C GLN A 213 8.99 -4.22 15.87
N GLU A 214 8.39 -3.42 14.98
CA GLU A 214 8.35 -3.72 13.55
C GLU A 214 9.62 -3.31 12.80
N GLU A 215 10.25 -2.22 13.20
CA GLU A 215 11.33 -1.57 12.44
C GLU A 215 12.63 -1.39 13.22
N GLY A 216 12.60 -1.74 14.50
CA GLY A 216 13.75 -1.65 15.39
C GLY A 216 13.91 -0.30 16.10
N VAL A 217 14.61 -0.34 17.24
CA VAL A 217 14.83 0.82 18.11
C VAL A 217 15.65 1.91 17.39
N SER A 218 16.56 1.54 16.48
CA SER A 218 17.34 2.50 15.70
C SER A 218 16.48 3.39 14.81
N THR A 219 15.47 2.82 14.15
CA THR A 219 14.51 3.57 13.33
C THR A 219 13.67 4.51 14.21
N LEU A 220 13.18 4.03 15.35
CA LEU A 220 12.46 4.86 16.31
C LEU A 220 13.29 6.06 16.76
N LEU A 221 14.55 5.84 17.15
CA LEU A 221 15.45 6.93 17.58
C LEU A 221 15.70 7.94 16.44
N THR A 222 15.90 7.45 15.21
CA THR A 222 16.07 8.33 14.05
C THR A 222 14.82 9.17 13.79
N MET A 223 13.63 8.59 13.92
CA MET A 223 12.37 9.33 13.78
C MET A 223 12.21 10.38 14.88
N CYS A 224 12.51 10.05 16.14
CA CYS A 224 12.44 11.01 17.25
C CYS A 224 13.46 12.16 17.11
N TRP A 225 14.60 11.91 16.48
CA TRP A 225 15.64 12.95 16.28
C TRP A 225 15.29 13.90 15.12
N ASN A 226 14.60 13.42 14.09
CA ASN A 226 14.31 14.16 12.86
C ASN A 226 12.91 14.81 12.82
N MET A 227 12.07 14.60 13.83
CA MET A 227 10.75 15.24 13.99
C MET A 227 10.82 16.39 14.98
#